data_547f713106b99cb9bba786572b7de7df
#
_entry.id   547f713106b99cb9bba786572b7de7df
#
_cell.length_a   1.000
_cell.length_b   1.000
_cell.length_c   1.000
_cell.angle_alpha   90.00
_cell.angle_beta   90.00
_cell.angle_gamma   90.00
#
_symmetry.space_group_name_H-M   'P 1'
#
loop_
_entity.id
_entity.type
_entity.pdbx_description
1 polymer ?
#
loop_
_entity_poly.entity_id
_entity_poly.type
_entity_poly.pdbx_seq_one_letter_code
_entity_poly.pdbx_strand_id
1 'polypeptide(L)'
;MKYEPKVSIIIPVYNGSNFLAEAVDAALAQTYKNCEILVVNDGSTDDGASEKIALSYGDKVRYYLKENGGVSSVLNFAFEKMTGEWFSWLSHDDLYYPEKIEKQIAFINELIDENPNLDIRKITVRTATESIDKDGKVIKIPSYKGVPKHEKPIDTILDNISNYRLSGCSFLLPTTCIADVGGFNESIRTVSDVEYWYRLLFAGYEFYCLTDDILVKNRSHGKQVGKTKVDLFNREMNELFIWIADTMNKNSEYSTVENNEKMYYSLVRRKCKPAANYVKTTYLKNKVGGFTYAVKYPINAACYSV
;
A
#
# COMPACT_ATOMS: atom_id res chain seq x y z
N MET A 1 25.66 16.21 -4.11
CA MET A 1 25.16 16.35 -2.72
C MET A 1 24.18 15.20 -2.52
N LYS A 2 24.26 14.45 -1.42
CA LYS A 2 23.34 13.33 -1.16
C LYS A 2 21.93 13.89 -0.94
N TYR A 3 20.92 13.26 -1.54
CA TYR A 3 19.52 13.64 -1.34
C TYR A 3 19.03 13.15 0.02
N GLU A 4 18.66 14.07 0.90
CA GLU A 4 18.26 13.79 2.30
C GLU A 4 16.95 14.52 2.64
N PRO A 5 15.82 14.15 2.01
CA PRO A 5 14.54 14.82 2.20
C PRO A 5 13.95 14.57 3.59
N LYS A 6 13.12 15.50 4.05
CA LYS A 6 12.30 15.24 5.25
C LYS A 6 11.21 14.23 4.96
N VAL A 7 11.04 13.26 5.88
CA VAL A 7 10.01 12.21 5.78
C VAL A 7 8.99 12.36 6.91
N SER A 8 7.70 12.33 6.57
CA SER A 8 6.60 12.29 7.54
C SER A 8 6.13 10.85 7.72
N ILE A 9 6.24 10.31 8.93
CA ILE A 9 5.67 9.02 9.30
C ILE A 9 4.31 9.28 9.93
N ILE A 10 3.24 8.80 9.30
CA ILE A 10 1.87 9.00 9.73
C ILE A 10 1.36 7.74 10.42
N ILE A 11 0.89 7.86 11.66
CA ILE A 11 0.34 6.75 12.44
C ILE A 11 -1.14 7.03 12.72
N PRO A 12 -2.08 6.49 11.90
CA PRO A 12 -3.50 6.53 12.20
C PRO A 12 -3.82 5.59 13.35
N VAL A 13 -4.64 6.03 14.30
CA VAL A 13 -5.08 5.20 15.43
C VAL A 13 -6.57 5.37 15.70
N TYR A 14 -7.26 4.24 15.90
CA TYR A 14 -8.63 4.16 16.41
C TYR A 14 -8.75 2.97 17.36
N ASN A 15 -8.99 3.25 18.67
CA ASN A 15 -9.08 2.23 19.72
C ASN A 15 -7.86 1.27 19.71
N GLY A 16 -6.66 1.86 19.54
CA GLY A 16 -5.42 1.13 19.27
C GLY A 16 -4.45 1.06 20.46
N SER A 17 -4.91 1.33 21.68
CA SER A 17 -4.08 1.40 22.89
C SER A 17 -3.24 0.17 23.17
N ASN A 18 -3.62 -0.99 22.62
CA ASN A 18 -2.90 -2.26 22.77
C ASN A 18 -1.59 -2.37 21.96
N PHE A 19 -1.44 -1.58 20.87
CA PHE A 19 -0.27 -1.68 19.98
C PHE A 19 0.36 -0.32 19.66
N LEU A 20 -0.34 0.79 19.92
CA LEU A 20 0.13 2.14 19.56
C LEU A 20 1.52 2.46 20.08
N ALA A 21 1.84 2.07 21.32
CA ALA A 21 3.16 2.33 21.89
C ALA A 21 4.27 1.65 21.07
N GLU A 22 4.09 0.37 20.70
CA GLU A 22 5.07 -0.35 19.88
C GLU A 22 5.26 0.32 18.51
N ALA A 23 4.18 0.78 17.87
CA ALA A 23 4.24 1.45 16.58
C ALA A 23 4.97 2.80 16.66
N VAL A 24 4.69 3.61 17.70
CA VAL A 24 5.38 4.89 17.93
C VAL A 24 6.87 4.65 18.22
N ASP A 25 7.20 3.67 19.06
CA ASP A 25 8.59 3.32 19.38
C ASP A 25 9.34 2.87 18.11
N ALA A 26 8.73 2.06 17.25
CA ALA A 26 9.30 1.65 15.97
C ALA A 26 9.54 2.82 15.01
N ALA A 27 8.64 3.81 15.01
CA ALA A 27 8.82 5.04 14.24
C ALA A 27 9.94 5.92 14.79
N LEU A 28 10.05 6.05 16.12
CA LEU A 28 11.12 6.82 16.79
C LEU A 28 12.50 6.14 16.67
N ALA A 29 12.52 4.82 16.54
CA ALA A 29 13.75 4.03 16.38
C ALA A 29 14.36 4.12 14.97
N GLN A 30 13.75 4.84 14.02
CA GLN A 30 14.30 4.96 12.67
C GLN A 30 15.72 5.54 12.70
N THR A 31 16.62 4.88 11.95
CA THR A 31 18.02 5.31 11.82
C THR A 31 18.13 6.58 10.98
N TYR A 32 17.24 6.79 10.02
CA TYR A 32 17.11 8.05 9.28
C TYR A 32 16.56 9.15 10.18
N LYS A 33 17.34 10.22 10.43
CA LYS A 33 17.01 11.22 11.46
C LYS A 33 16.12 12.36 10.97
N ASN A 34 16.08 12.62 9.67
CA ASN A 34 15.25 13.69 9.11
C ASN A 34 13.77 13.25 8.97
N CYS A 35 13.18 12.78 10.08
CA CYS A 35 11.81 12.34 10.15
C CYS A 35 11.00 13.20 11.11
N GLU A 36 9.70 13.36 10.82
CA GLU A 36 8.69 13.75 11.79
C GLU A 36 7.66 12.62 11.94
N ILE A 37 7.03 12.52 13.09
CA ILE A 37 6.02 11.49 13.38
C ILE A 37 4.72 12.19 13.73
N LEU A 38 3.65 11.87 13.00
CA LEU A 38 2.30 12.35 13.23
C LEU A 38 1.44 11.18 13.74
N VAL A 39 0.94 11.28 14.95
CA VAL A 39 -0.06 10.35 15.50
C VAL A 39 -1.43 11.02 15.38
N VAL A 40 -2.31 10.46 14.57
CA VAL A 40 -3.63 11.02 14.32
C VAL A 40 -4.70 10.07 14.86
N ASN A 41 -5.35 10.49 15.94
CA ASN A 41 -6.42 9.76 16.61
C ASN A 41 -7.76 10.04 15.91
N ASP A 42 -8.35 8.99 15.36
CA ASP A 42 -9.62 9.02 14.61
C ASP A 42 -10.84 8.93 15.54
N GLY A 43 -10.86 9.72 16.61
CA GLY A 43 -11.98 9.77 17.56
C GLY A 43 -12.13 8.46 18.35
N SER A 44 -11.04 7.95 18.92
CA SER A 44 -11.06 6.74 19.75
C SER A 44 -12.05 6.87 20.90
N THR A 45 -12.72 5.76 21.22
CA THR A 45 -13.72 5.62 22.29
C THR A 45 -13.26 4.63 23.37
N ASP A 46 -11.94 4.54 23.59
CA ASP A 46 -11.28 3.64 24.52
C ASP A 46 -10.93 4.32 25.87
N ASP A 47 -11.83 5.16 26.35
CA ASP A 47 -11.69 5.92 27.61
C ASP A 47 -10.40 6.76 27.66
N GLY A 48 -9.96 7.26 26.49
CA GLY A 48 -8.77 8.08 26.36
C GLY A 48 -7.45 7.30 26.40
N ALA A 49 -7.48 5.98 26.38
CA ALA A 49 -6.27 5.17 26.49
C ALA A 49 -5.29 5.39 25.33
N SER A 50 -5.79 5.42 24.08
CA SER A 50 -4.95 5.73 22.91
C SER A 50 -4.37 7.14 22.97
N GLU A 51 -5.16 8.14 23.38
CA GLU A 51 -4.70 9.53 23.54
C GLU A 51 -3.61 9.65 24.61
N LYS A 52 -3.82 9.02 25.77
CA LYS A 52 -2.85 9.03 26.88
C LYS A 52 -1.50 8.45 26.44
N ILE A 53 -1.50 7.37 25.67
CA ILE A 53 -0.27 6.79 25.10
C ILE A 53 0.40 7.79 24.16
N ALA A 54 -0.33 8.35 23.20
CA ALA A 54 0.25 9.30 22.24
C ALA A 54 0.84 10.54 22.94
N LEU A 55 0.12 11.14 23.89
CA LEU A 55 0.57 12.31 24.66
C LEU A 55 1.78 12.02 25.56
N SER A 56 1.99 10.78 25.99
CA SER A 56 3.15 10.41 26.83
C SER A 56 4.50 10.56 26.11
N TYR A 57 4.50 10.64 24.79
CA TYR A 57 5.72 10.86 23.99
C TYR A 57 6.14 12.34 23.90
N GLY A 58 5.29 13.27 24.35
CA GLY A 58 5.57 14.71 24.35
C GLY A 58 5.95 15.22 22.96
N ASP A 59 6.98 16.07 22.89
CA ASP A 59 7.43 16.72 21.64
C ASP A 59 8.08 15.76 20.61
N LYS A 60 8.25 14.48 20.95
CA LYS A 60 8.78 13.50 20.01
C LYS A 60 7.81 13.14 18.89
N VAL A 61 6.51 13.35 19.10
CA VAL A 61 5.46 13.14 18.14
C VAL A 61 4.51 14.33 18.07
N ARG A 62 3.92 14.55 16.91
CA ARG A 62 2.86 15.55 16.74
C ARG A 62 1.52 14.81 16.84
N TYR A 63 0.81 15.01 17.94
CA TYR A 63 -0.48 14.40 18.19
C TYR A 63 -1.64 15.26 17.69
N TYR A 64 -2.61 14.61 17.06
CA TYR A 64 -3.86 15.23 16.61
C TYR A 64 -5.05 14.33 16.93
N LEU A 65 -6.16 14.95 17.34
CA LEU A 65 -7.46 14.29 17.51
C LEU A 65 -8.44 14.84 16.47
N LYS A 66 -9.23 13.98 15.83
CA LYS A 66 -10.31 14.35 14.93
C LYS A 66 -11.55 13.46 15.13
N GLU A 67 -12.70 13.89 14.61
CA GLU A 67 -13.88 13.02 14.54
C GLU A 67 -13.61 11.78 13.72
N ASN A 68 -14.24 10.64 14.11
CA ASN A 68 -14.05 9.38 13.40
C ASN A 68 -14.53 9.46 11.94
N GLY A 69 -13.63 9.20 11.03
CA GLY A 69 -13.88 9.19 9.58
C GLY A 69 -13.26 7.99 8.86
N GLY A 70 -12.50 7.16 9.58
CA GLY A 70 -11.75 6.03 9.03
C GLY A 70 -10.36 6.42 8.53
N VAL A 71 -9.57 5.41 8.19
CA VAL A 71 -8.15 5.57 7.85
C VAL A 71 -7.89 6.56 6.71
N SER A 72 -8.72 6.56 5.67
CA SER A 72 -8.62 7.52 4.55
C SER A 72 -8.73 8.97 5.04
N SER A 73 -9.71 9.25 5.89
CA SER A 73 -9.93 10.58 6.47
C SER A 73 -8.77 11.01 7.36
N VAL A 74 -8.17 10.06 8.11
CA VAL A 74 -6.97 10.30 8.92
C VAL A 74 -5.78 10.68 8.06
N LEU A 75 -5.53 9.91 7.00
CA LEU A 75 -4.41 10.17 6.09
C LEU A 75 -4.58 11.50 5.36
N ASN A 76 -5.79 11.82 4.89
CA ASN A 76 -6.08 13.11 4.28
C ASN A 76 -5.87 14.28 5.25
N PHE A 77 -6.33 14.15 6.50
CA PHE A 77 -6.06 15.14 7.54
C PHE A 77 -4.55 15.30 7.80
N ALA A 78 -3.81 14.17 7.85
CA ALA A 78 -2.37 14.21 8.05
C ALA A 78 -1.62 14.91 6.91
N PHE A 79 -2.12 14.79 5.66
CA PHE A 79 -1.55 15.48 4.50
C PHE A 79 -1.56 17.01 4.64
N GLU A 80 -2.56 17.56 5.34
CA GLU A 80 -2.60 19.01 5.65
C GLU A 80 -1.62 19.42 6.75
N LYS A 81 -1.18 18.50 7.58
CA LYS A 81 -0.37 18.77 8.78
C LYS A 81 1.10 18.40 8.62
N MET A 82 1.42 17.46 7.75
CA MET A 82 2.79 17.02 7.52
C MET A 82 3.62 18.09 6.83
N THR A 83 4.94 18.02 7.01
CA THR A 83 5.90 18.96 6.43
C THR A 83 7.02 18.26 5.67
N GLY A 84 7.00 16.93 5.59
CA GLY A 84 7.96 16.15 4.82
C GLY A 84 7.75 16.26 3.32
N GLU A 85 8.82 16.10 2.56
CA GLU A 85 8.79 15.97 1.09
C GLU A 85 8.32 14.57 0.66
N TRP A 86 8.49 13.62 1.58
CA TRP A 86 8.03 12.24 1.45
C TRP A 86 7.21 11.85 2.67
N PHE A 87 6.32 10.88 2.50
CA PHE A 87 5.57 10.31 3.61
C PHE A 87 5.53 8.79 3.57
N SER A 88 5.36 8.20 4.73
CA SER A 88 5.15 6.77 4.92
C SER A 88 4.05 6.55 5.95
N TRP A 89 3.17 5.59 5.68
CA TRP A 89 2.07 5.24 6.58
C TRP A 89 2.46 4.04 7.41
N LEU A 90 2.34 4.14 8.74
CA LEU A 90 2.50 3.05 9.68
C LEU A 90 1.18 2.84 10.43
N SER A 91 0.49 1.73 10.21
CA SER A 91 -0.70 1.37 10.99
C SER A 91 -0.32 1.19 12.47
N HIS A 92 -1.20 1.58 13.40
CA HIS A 92 -0.92 1.51 14.83
C HIS A 92 -0.64 0.10 15.37
N ASP A 93 -0.95 -0.93 14.59
CA ASP A 93 -0.76 -2.35 14.92
C ASP A 93 0.44 -3.00 14.20
N ASP A 94 1.07 -2.29 13.26
CA ASP A 94 2.24 -2.75 12.51
C ASP A 94 3.55 -2.17 13.08
N LEU A 95 4.68 -2.70 12.62
CA LEU A 95 6.00 -2.24 13.05
C LEU A 95 6.94 -2.00 11.87
N TYR A 96 7.77 -0.97 11.96
CA TYR A 96 8.93 -0.79 11.09
C TYR A 96 10.18 -1.40 11.71
N TYR A 97 11.04 -1.95 10.87
CA TYR A 97 12.44 -2.17 11.24
C TYR A 97 13.19 -0.82 11.26
N PRO A 98 14.19 -0.66 12.13
CA PRO A 98 14.86 0.63 12.33
C PRO A 98 15.43 1.25 11.04
N GLU A 99 15.88 0.44 10.12
CA GLU A 99 16.56 0.87 8.90
C GLU A 99 15.61 1.14 7.72
N LYS A 100 14.28 1.05 7.91
CA LYS A 100 13.33 1.11 6.79
C LYS A 100 13.47 2.40 5.98
N ILE A 101 13.36 3.55 6.63
CA ILE A 101 13.40 4.84 5.92
C ILE A 101 14.80 5.09 5.36
N GLU A 102 15.85 4.78 6.11
CA GLU A 102 17.25 4.95 5.66
C GLU A 102 17.53 4.16 4.38
N LYS A 103 17.14 2.87 4.34
CA LYS A 103 17.34 2.03 3.15
C LYS A 103 16.51 2.50 1.96
N GLN A 104 15.29 2.96 2.18
CA GLN A 104 14.48 3.52 1.09
C GLN A 104 15.07 4.81 0.53
N ILE A 105 15.59 5.71 1.36
CA ILE A 105 16.25 6.94 0.91
C ILE A 105 17.60 6.62 0.26
N ALA A 106 18.37 5.66 0.79
CA ALA A 106 19.60 5.20 0.16
C ALA A 106 19.34 4.66 -1.25
N PHE A 107 18.31 3.85 -1.41
CA PHE A 107 17.90 3.33 -2.71
C PHE A 107 17.46 4.42 -3.68
N ILE A 108 16.75 5.46 -3.23
CA ILE A 108 16.43 6.62 -4.08
C ILE A 108 17.72 7.33 -4.54
N ASN A 109 18.73 7.46 -3.67
CA ASN A 109 20.02 8.02 -4.08
C ASN A 109 20.72 7.15 -5.12
N GLU A 110 20.71 5.82 -4.98
CA GLU A 110 21.22 4.89 -6.00
C GLU A 110 20.52 5.09 -7.35
N LEU A 111 19.20 5.21 -7.36
CA LEU A 111 18.43 5.46 -8.58
C LEU A 111 18.77 6.80 -9.24
N ILE A 112 19.02 7.86 -8.45
CA ILE A 112 19.47 9.16 -8.95
C ILE A 112 20.86 9.05 -9.59
N ASP A 113 21.77 8.31 -8.95
CA ASP A 113 23.13 8.11 -9.46
C ASP A 113 23.14 7.26 -10.75
N GLU A 114 22.27 6.23 -10.84
CA GLU A 114 22.11 5.39 -12.02
C GLU A 114 21.43 6.14 -13.19
N ASN A 115 20.45 6.98 -12.89
CA ASN A 115 19.72 7.79 -13.88
C ASN A 115 19.49 9.22 -13.38
N PRO A 116 20.41 10.15 -13.66
CA PRO A 116 20.28 11.56 -13.24
C PRO A 116 19.05 12.29 -13.81
N ASN A 117 18.39 11.74 -14.83
CA ASN A 117 17.18 12.30 -15.42
C ASN A 117 15.89 11.68 -14.83
N LEU A 118 15.99 10.78 -13.86
CA LEU A 118 14.84 10.17 -13.21
C LEU A 118 14.03 11.25 -12.47
N ASP A 119 12.74 11.34 -12.77
CA ASP A 119 11.84 12.21 -12.00
C ASP A 119 11.45 11.52 -10.69
N ILE A 120 12.22 11.73 -9.64
CA ILE A 120 11.95 11.15 -8.31
C ILE A 120 10.60 11.57 -7.72
N ARG A 121 9.95 12.60 -8.27
CA ARG A 121 8.61 13.03 -7.86
C ARG A 121 7.52 12.11 -8.43
N LYS A 122 7.87 11.20 -9.33
CA LYS A 122 6.99 10.23 -10.00
C LYS A 122 7.33 8.77 -9.65
N ILE A 123 8.16 8.54 -8.64
CA ILE A 123 8.45 7.19 -8.17
C ILE A 123 7.90 6.97 -6.75
N THR A 124 7.67 5.70 -6.42
CA THR A 124 7.44 5.24 -5.05
C THR A 124 8.40 4.10 -4.73
N VAL A 125 8.81 3.98 -3.49
CA VAL A 125 9.69 2.89 -3.06
C VAL A 125 8.99 2.06 -2.00
N ARG A 126 8.76 0.78 -2.28
CA ARG A 126 8.23 -0.18 -1.32
C ARG A 126 9.28 -1.20 -0.88
N THR A 127 9.04 -1.86 0.24
CA THR A 127 9.93 -2.87 0.80
C THR A 127 9.21 -4.22 0.92
N ALA A 128 9.99 -5.29 1.13
CA ALA A 128 9.45 -6.56 1.55
C ALA A 128 8.86 -6.45 2.97
N THR A 129 7.87 -7.31 3.25
CA THR A 129 7.17 -7.36 4.54
C THR A 129 7.11 -8.79 5.06
N GLU A 130 6.97 -8.94 6.37
CA GLU A 130 6.62 -10.21 6.99
C GLU A 130 5.34 -10.07 7.82
N SER A 131 4.70 -11.19 8.14
CA SER A 131 3.54 -11.19 9.02
C SER A 131 3.92 -11.67 10.41
N ILE A 132 3.44 -10.97 11.44
CA ILE A 132 3.59 -11.33 12.85
C ILE A 132 2.22 -11.60 13.48
N ASP A 133 2.17 -12.40 14.54
CA ASP A 133 0.97 -12.57 15.35
C ASP A 133 0.76 -11.39 16.33
N LYS A 134 -0.27 -11.50 17.18
CA LYS A 134 -0.58 -10.48 18.20
C LYS A 134 0.55 -10.25 19.21
N ASP A 135 1.39 -11.22 19.41
CA ASP A 135 2.50 -11.20 20.37
C ASP A 135 3.85 -10.83 19.71
N GLY A 136 3.84 -10.48 18.42
CA GLY A 136 5.01 -10.06 17.65
C GLY A 136 5.86 -11.22 17.07
N LYS A 137 5.41 -12.47 17.20
CA LYS A 137 6.11 -13.62 16.63
C LYS A 137 5.86 -13.71 15.13
N VAL A 138 6.91 -13.92 14.35
CA VAL A 138 6.80 -14.12 12.89
C VAL A 138 6.01 -15.39 12.59
N ILE A 139 4.95 -15.25 11.79
CA ILE A 139 4.07 -16.36 11.36
C ILE A 139 4.16 -16.63 9.86
N LYS A 140 4.59 -15.64 9.07
CA LYS A 140 4.75 -15.79 7.63
C LYS A 140 5.76 -14.81 7.07
N ILE A 141 6.63 -15.31 6.19
CA ILE A 141 7.53 -14.51 5.37
C ILE A 141 7.13 -14.78 3.91
N PRO A 142 6.50 -13.83 3.19
CA PRO A 142 6.21 -13.99 1.78
C PRO A 142 7.48 -14.12 0.95
N SER A 143 7.44 -14.90 -0.12
CA SER A 143 8.55 -14.97 -1.07
C SER A 143 8.53 -13.75 -2.00
N TYR A 144 9.64 -13.05 -2.03
CA TYR A 144 9.90 -11.97 -2.99
C TYR A 144 10.81 -12.42 -4.14
N LYS A 145 11.15 -13.72 -4.21
CA LYS A 145 11.98 -14.28 -5.28
C LYS A 145 11.33 -14.04 -6.65
N GLY A 146 12.10 -13.42 -7.53
CA GLY A 146 11.64 -13.10 -8.89
C GLY A 146 10.70 -11.89 -8.98
N VAL A 147 10.50 -11.14 -7.90
CA VAL A 147 9.88 -9.81 -7.96
C VAL A 147 10.94 -8.85 -8.49
N PRO A 148 10.73 -8.19 -9.63
CA PRO A 148 11.70 -7.24 -10.16
C PRO A 148 11.80 -6.00 -9.27
N LYS A 149 12.97 -5.36 -9.28
CA LYS A 149 13.18 -4.08 -8.58
C LYS A 149 12.25 -2.98 -9.11
N HIS A 150 11.90 -3.05 -10.39
CA HIS A 150 11.06 -2.09 -11.09
C HIS A 150 10.26 -2.79 -12.18
N GLU A 151 9.02 -2.39 -12.35
CA GLU A 151 8.11 -2.80 -13.41
C GLU A 151 7.42 -1.58 -14.02
N LYS A 152 7.06 -1.68 -15.29
CA LYS A 152 6.21 -0.66 -15.91
C LYS A 152 4.86 -0.60 -15.20
N PRO A 153 4.19 0.55 -15.14
CA PRO A 153 2.91 0.69 -14.45
C PRO A 153 1.88 -0.38 -14.83
N ILE A 154 1.74 -0.71 -16.11
CA ILE A 154 0.79 -1.74 -16.57
C ILE A 154 1.12 -3.15 -16.04
N ASP A 155 2.41 -3.52 -15.98
CA ASP A 155 2.84 -4.82 -15.46
C ASP A 155 2.59 -4.89 -13.95
N THR A 156 2.87 -3.80 -13.21
CA THR A 156 2.56 -3.68 -11.78
C THR A 156 1.04 -3.78 -11.52
N ILE A 157 0.20 -3.15 -12.35
CA ILE A 157 -1.27 -3.25 -12.27
C ILE A 157 -1.70 -4.70 -12.39
N LEU A 158 -1.26 -5.40 -13.44
CA LEU A 158 -1.66 -6.77 -13.74
C LEU A 158 -1.07 -7.77 -12.74
N ASP A 159 0.18 -7.58 -12.29
CA ASP A 159 0.78 -8.42 -11.23
C ASP A 159 0.02 -8.27 -9.92
N ASN A 160 -0.32 -7.05 -9.52
CA ASN A 160 -1.03 -6.84 -8.26
C ASN A 160 -2.46 -7.39 -8.28
N ILE A 161 -3.16 -7.35 -9.42
CA ILE A 161 -4.45 -8.05 -9.59
C ILE A 161 -4.26 -9.55 -9.35
N SER A 162 -3.14 -10.12 -9.82
CA SER A 162 -2.83 -11.54 -9.65
C SER A 162 -2.39 -11.89 -8.24
N ASN A 163 -1.51 -11.12 -7.63
CA ASN A 163 -0.69 -11.50 -6.49
C ASN A 163 -0.94 -10.70 -5.20
N TYR A 164 -1.58 -9.53 -5.28
CA TYR A 164 -1.89 -8.66 -4.13
C TYR A 164 -0.68 -8.39 -3.22
N ARG A 165 0.34 -7.72 -3.76
CA ARG A 165 1.63 -7.52 -3.08
C ARG A 165 1.83 -6.12 -2.51
N LEU A 166 0.84 -5.23 -2.61
CA LEU A 166 0.97 -3.83 -2.22
C LEU A 166 0.44 -3.62 -0.79
N SER A 167 1.30 -3.74 0.22
CA SER A 167 0.99 -3.40 1.61
C SER A 167 1.18 -1.91 1.85
N GLY A 168 0.19 -1.23 2.44
CA GLY A 168 0.21 0.20 2.72
C GLY A 168 1.46 0.65 3.50
N CYS A 169 1.79 -0.07 4.57
CA CYS A 169 2.92 0.27 5.44
C CYS A 169 4.30 0.07 4.78
N SER A 170 4.38 -0.62 3.63
CA SER A 170 5.66 -0.84 2.94
C SER A 170 6.16 0.36 2.15
N PHE A 171 5.28 1.29 1.80
CA PHE A 171 5.58 2.40 0.90
C PHE A 171 6.29 3.58 1.55
N LEU A 172 7.13 4.23 0.76
CA LEU A 172 7.59 5.60 0.89
C LEU A 172 7.17 6.34 -0.38
N LEU A 173 6.41 7.43 -0.22
CA LEU A 173 5.76 8.16 -1.31
C LEU A 173 6.15 9.62 -1.32
N PRO A 174 6.40 10.22 -2.51
CA PRO A 174 6.63 11.66 -2.61
C PRO A 174 5.31 12.41 -2.40
N THR A 175 5.34 13.55 -1.73
CA THR A 175 4.12 14.35 -1.46
C THR A 175 3.50 14.95 -2.71
N THR A 176 4.22 15.00 -3.83
CA THR A 176 3.68 15.41 -5.14
C THR A 176 2.51 14.55 -5.58
N CYS A 177 2.44 13.29 -5.14
CA CYS A 177 1.33 12.40 -5.47
C CYS A 177 -0.04 12.94 -5.00
N ILE A 178 -0.06 13.71 -3.91
CA ILE A 178 -1.29 14.32 -3.37
C ILE A 178 -1.82 15.38 -4.33
N ALA A 179 -0.95 16.18 -4.92
CA ALA A 179 -1.36 17.18 -5.92
C ALA A 179 -1.82 16.53 -7.22
N ASP A 180 -1.21 15.41 -7.61
CA ASP A 180 -1.45 14.76 -8.89
C ASP A 180 -2.73 13.91 -8.91
N VAL A 181 -3.01 13.17 -7.84
CA VAL A 181 -4.15 12.24 -7.79
C VAL A 181 -5.14 12.53 -6.67
N GLY A 182 -4.88 13.56 -5.86
CA GLY A 182 -5.68 13.89 -4.68
C GLY A 182 -5.37 12.98 -3.48
N GLY A 183 -6.18 13.10 -2.42
CA GLY A 183 -6.08 12.27 -1.22
C GLY A 183 -6.70 10.88 -1.39
N PHE A 184 -6.76 10.13 -0.31
CA PHE A 184 -7.45 8.84 -0.24
C PHE A 184 -8.97 9.01 -0.37
N ASN A 185 -9.62 8.06 -1.03
CA ASN A 185 -11.07 8.08 -1.20
C ASN A 185 -11.78 7.66 0.10
N GLU A 186 -12.42 8.61 0.79
CA GLU A 186 -13.08 8.39 2.08
C GLU A 186 -14.38 7.58 1.96
N SER A 187 -14.94 7.42 0.76
CA SER A 187 -16.11 6.57 0.55
C SER A 187 -15.78 5.07 0.56
N ILE A 188 -14.50 4.71 0.33
CA ILE A 188 -14.00 3.34 0.35
C ILE A 188 -13.49 3.02 1.75
N ARG A 189 -13.99 1.95 2.35
CA ARG A 189 -13.73 1.63 3.77
C ARG A 189 -12.71 0.53 4.00
N THR A 190 -12.49 -0.35 3.04
CA THR A 190 -11.67 -1.56 3.24
C THR A 190 -10.51 -1.70 2.27
N VAL A 191 -10.57 -1.06 1.10
CA VAL A 191 -9.56 -1.17 0.03
C VAL A 191 -9.08 0.17 -0.49
N SER A 192 -9.19 1.22 0.32
CA SER A 192 -8.83 2.59 -0.07
C SER A 192 -7.34 2.77 -0.39
N ASP A 193 -6.48 2.02 0.28
CA ASP A 193 -5.05 1.97 -0.02
C ASP A 193 -4.80 1.36 -1.40
N VAL A 194 -5.44 0.24 -1.69
CA VAL A 194 -5.31 -0.43 -2.99
C VAL A 194 -5.81 0.47 -4.12
N GLU A 195 -6.95 1.15 -3.93
CA GLU A 195 -7.48 2.13 -4.88
C GLU A 195 -6.47 3.26 -5.12
N TYR A 196 -5.85 3.77 -4.05
CA TYR A 196 -4.86 4.84 -4.14
C TYR A 196 -3.64 4.41 -4.97
N TRP A 197 -3.14 3.17 -4.76
CA TRP A 197 -2.02 2.63 -5.54
C TRP A 197 -2.34 2.54 -7.03
N TYR A 198 -3.54 2.12 -7.39
CA TYR A 198 -3.93 2.08 -8.79
C TYR A 198 -4.08 3.47 -9.41
N ARG A 199 -4.58 4.47 -8.66
CA ARG A 199 -4.60 5.85 -9.15
C ARG A 199 -3.19 6.37 -9.45
N LEU A 200 -2.23 6.09 -8.59
CA LEU A 200 -0.83 6.46 -8.81
C LEU A 200 -0.27 5.80 -10.07
N LEU A 201 -0.49 4.49 -10.23
CA LEU A 201 -0.03 3.75 -11.41
C LEU A 201 -0.63 4.31 -12.71
N PHE A 202 -1.93 4.62 -12.72
CA PHE A 202 -2.58 5.26 -13.87
C PHE A 202 -2.14 6.72 -14.12
N ALA A 203 -1.65 7.40 -13.09
CA ALA A 203 -1.03 8.73 -13.20
C ALA A 203 0.46 8.68 -13.61
N GLY A 204 0.98 7.49 -13.95
CA GLY A 204 2.33 7.29 -14.43
C GLY A 204 3.40 7.20 -13.33
N TYR A 205 3.02 6.95 -12.07
CA TYR A 205 3.97 6.66 -11.02
C TYR A 205 4.59 5.28 -11.22
N GLU A 206 5.90 5.20 -11.09
CA GLU A 206 6.66 3.96 -11.18
C GLU A 206 6.93 3.41 -9.78
N PHE A 207 6.70 2.10 -9.60
CA PHE A 207 6.86 1.44 -8.30
C PHE A 207 8.16 0.64 -8.28
N TYR A 208 9.07 1.09 -7.42
CA TYR A 208 10.33 0.42 -7.14
C TYR A 208 10.21 -0.44 -5.88
N CYS A 209 10.91 -1.57 -5.84
CA CYS A 209 10.81 -2.54 -4.75
C CYS A 209 12.18 -2.96 -4.22
N LEU A 210 12.42 -2.72 -2.94
CA LEU A 210 13.49 -3.32 -2.17
C LEU A 210 13.04 -4.73 -1.74
N THR A 211 13.34 -5.74 -2.54
CA THR A 211 12.88 -7.12 -2.32
C THR A 211 13.74 -7.91 -1.37
N ASP A 212 15.01 -7.51 -1.20
CA ASP A 212 16.00 -8.26 -0.42
C ASP A 212 15.95 -7.92 1.07
N ASP A 213 15.27 -6.82 1.42
CA ASP A 213 15.15 -6.32 2.78
C ASP A 213 13.71 -6.39 3.29
N ILE A 214 13.46 -7.20 4.30
CA ILE A 214 12.20 -7.19 5.05
C ILE A 214 12.28 -6.05 6.06
N LEU A 215 11.48 -5.00 5.85
CA LEU A 215 11.56 -3.76 6.64
C LEU A 215 10.24 -3.38 7.32
N VAL A 216 9.20 -4.22 7.18
CA VAL A 216 7.89 -4.02 7.82
C VAL A 216 7.38 -5.35 8.37
N LYS A 217 6.85 -5.29 9.59
CA LYS A 217 6.12 -6.37 10.24
C LYS A 217 4.63 -6.03 10.21
N ASN A 218 3.86 -6.75 9.41
CA ASN A 218 2.40 -6.63 9.39
C ASN A 218 1.80 -7.54 10.45
N ARG A 219 1.15 -6.96 11.46
CA ARG A 219 0.52 -7.72 12.53
C ARG A 219 -0.80 -8.33 12.06
N SER A 220 -1.04 -9.57 12.47
CA SER A 220 -2.27 -10.31 12.15
C SER A 220 -3.04 -10.60 13.43
N HIS A 221 -4.22 -9.98 13.58
CA HIS A 221 -5.12 -10.18 14.72
C HIS A 221 -6.59 -10.16 14.29
N GLY A 222 -7.49 -10.60 15.18
CA GLY A 222 -8.91 -10.84 14.84
C GLY A 222 -9.76 -9.57 14.64
N LYS A 223 -9.28 -8.38 15.07
CA LYS A 223 -10.04 -7.11 14.99
C LYS A 223 -9.76 -6.30 13.71
N GLN A 224 -8.92 -6.77 12.82
CA GLN A 224 -8.60 -6.07 11.58
C GLN A 224 -9.82 -5.94 10.66
N VAL A 225 -9.96 -4.78 10.02
CA VAL A 225 -11.12 -4.46 9.15
C VAL A 225 -11.30 -5.49 8.03
N GLY A 226 -10.21 -5.93 7.39
CA GLY A 226 -10.27 -6.95 6.34
C GLY A 226 -10.77 -8.33 6.80
N LYS A 227 -10.68 -8.64 8.11
CA LYS A 227 -11.20 -9.88 8.70
C LYS A 227 -12.62 -9.75 9.24
N THR A 228 -13.03 -8.54 9.62
CA THR A 228 -14.35 -8.30 10.25
C THR A 228 -15.40 -7.85 9.25
N LYS A 229 -15.02 -7.30 8.10
CA LYS A 229 -15.93 -6.76 7.05
C LYS A 229 -15.74 -7.47 5.70
N VAL A 230 -15.68 -8.79 5.70
CA VAL A 230 -15.35 -9.60 4.51
C VAL A 230 -16.29 -9.33 3.31
N ASP A 231 -17.60 -9.21 3.53
CA ASP A 231 -18.57 -8.96 2.46
C ASP A 231 -18.38 -7.57 1.84
N LEU A 232 -18.12 -6.56 2.67
CA LEU A 232 -17.82 -5.20 2.21
C LEU A 232 -16.51 -5.20 1.41
N PHE A 233 -15.46 -5.84 1.92
CA PHE A 233 -14.18 -5.98 1.23
C PHE A 233 -14.34 -6.63 -0.15
N ASN A 234 -15.08 -7.74 -0.24
CA ASN A 234 -15.31 -8.42 -1.51
C ASN A 234 -16.10 -7.56 -2.50
N ARG A 235 -17.08 -6.79 -2.04
CA ARG A 235 -17.84 -5.86 -2.87
C ARG A 235 -16.94 -4.74 -3.39
N GLU A 236 -16.25 -4.02 -2.50
CA GLU A 236 -15.36 -2.92 -2.88
C GLU A 236 -14.24 -3.39 -3.81
N MET A 237 -13.66 -4.57 -3.58
CA MET A 237 -12.66 -5.15 -4.50
C MET A 237 -13.22 -5.44 -5.89
N ASN A 238 -14.45 -5.95 -6.01
CA ASN A 238 -15.05 -6.17 -7.33
C ASN A 238 -15.34 -4.84 -8.05
N GLU A 239 -15.86 -3.85 -7.35
CA GLU A 239 -16.09 -2.50 -7.88
C GLU A 239 -14.77 -1.86 -8.34
N LEU A 240 -13.73 -1.97 -7.54
CA LEU A 240 -12.38 -1.50 -7.86
C LEU A 240 -11.82 -2.18 -9.12
N PHE A 241 -11.96 -3.49 -9.25
CA PHE A 241 -11.47 -4.21 -10.43
C PHE A 241 -12.23 -3.85 -11.71
N ILE A 242 -13.53 -3.54 -11.61
CA ILE A 242 -14.30 -3.01 -12.75
C ILE A 242 -13.77 -1.64 -13.14
N TRP A 243 -13.57 -0.74 -12.16
CA TRP A 243 -12.98 0.57 -12.40
C TRP A 243 -11.57 0.50 -13.03
N ILE A 244 -10.73 -0.45 -12.57
CA ILE A 244 -9.40 -0.69 -13.17
C ILE A 244 -9.52 -1.13 -14.63
N ALA A 245 -10.45 -2.05 -14.93
CA ALA A 245 -10.68 -2.51 -16.30
C ALA A 245 -11.10 -1.35 -17.22
N ASP A 246 -12.02 -0.51 -16.77
CA ASP A 246 -12.50 0.65 -17.51
C ASP A 246 -11.39 1.68 -17.73
N THR A 247 -10.61 1.96 -16.68
CA THR A 247 -9.51 2.93 -16.73
C THR A 247 -8.38 2.43 -17.64
N MET A 248 -8.01 1.16 -17.53
CA MET A 248 -7.03 0.51 -18.41
C MET A 248 -7.47 0.60 -19.88
N ASN A 249 -8.74 0.37 -20.18
CA ASN A 249 -9.24 0.38 -21.55
C ASN A 249 -9.51 1.78 -22.12
N LYS A 250 -9.48 2.84 -21.30
CA LYS A 250 -9.44 4.24 -21.77
C LYS A 250 -8.04 4.67 -22.21
N ASN A 251 -7.00 3.99 -21.76
CA ASN A 251 -5.62 4.23 -22.19
C ASN A 251 -5.31 3.36 -23.40
N SER A 252 -5.01 3.97 -24.56
CA SER A 252 -4.75 3.26 -25.82
C SER A 252 -3.53 2.32 -25.76
N GLU A 253 -2.54 2.64 -24.93
CA GLU A 253 -1.35 1.80 -24.71
C GLU A 253 -1.68 0.54 -23.90
N TYR A 254 -2.63 0.64 -22.95
CA TYR A 254 -2.98 -0.46 -22.04
C TYR A 254 -4.14 -1.30 -22.56
N SER A 255 -4.97 -0.76 -23.45
CA SER A 255 -6.17 -1.41 -24.01
C SER A 255 -5.83 -2.48 -25.06
N THR A 256 -5.18 -3.55 -24.63
CA THR A 256 -4.84 -4.68 -25.49
C THR A 256 -5.66 -5.93 -25.15
N VAL A 257 -5.85 -6.82 -26.11
CA VAL A 257 -6.50 -8.12 -25.88
C VAL A 257 -5.71 -8.91 -24.84
N GLU A 258 -4.39 -8.90 -24.92
CA GLU A 258 -3.50 -9.62 -24.00
C GLU A 258 -3.67 -9.13 -22.54
N ASN A 259 -3.68 -7.82 -22.32
CA ASN A 259 -3.85 -7.26 -20.97
C ASN A 259 -5.24 -7.58 -20.40
N ASN A 260 -6.28 -7.52 -21.22
CA ASN A 260 -7.64 -7.90 -20.80
C ASN A 260 -7.74 -9.42 -20.52
N GLU A 261 -7.06 -10.28 -21.27
CA GLU A 261 -6.96 -11.71 -20.98
C GLU A 261 -6.23 -11.95 -19.64
N LYS A 262 -5.06 -11.33 -19.43
CA LYS A 262 -4.31 -11.42 -18.15
C LYS A 262 -5.18 -11.01 -16.98
N MET A 263 -5.88 -9.88 -17.10
CA MET A 263 -6.79 -9.39 -16.05
C MET A 263 -7.94 -10.39 -15.81
N TYR A 264 -8.66 -10.82 -16.86
CA TYR A 264 -9.77 -11.75 -16.74
C TYR A 264 -9.38 -13.02 -15.97
N TYR A 265 -8.30 -13.66 -16.38
CA TYR A 265 -7.87 -14.90 -15.75
C TYR A 265 -7.36 -14.72 -14.32
N SER A 266 -6.73 -13.59 -14.02
CA SER A 266 -6.35 -13.23 -12.66
C SER A 266 -7.56 -13.08 -11.74
N LEU A 267 -8.63 -12.43 -12.23
CA LEU A 267 -9.89 -12.27 -11.51
C LEU A 267 -10.63 -13.61 -11.31
N VAL A 268 -10.62 -14.49 -12.33
CA VAL A 268 -11.18 -15.86 -12.21
C VAL A 268 -10.46 -16.63 -11.10
N ARG A 269 -9.13 -16.58 -11.07
CA ARG A 269 -8.30 -17.24 -10.07
C ARG A 269 -8.60 -16.73 -8.66
N ARG A 270 -8.78 -15.42 -8.51
CA ARG A 270 -9.14 -14.77 -7.25
C ARG A 270 -10.61 -14.97 -6.87
N LYS A 271 -11.39 -15.68 -7.67
CA LYS A 271 -12.83 -15.87 -7.47
C LYS A 271 -13.64 -14.56 -7.47
N CYS A 272 -13.13 -13.50 -8.07
CA CYS A 272 -13.81 -12.22 -8.27
C CYS A 272 -14.77 -12.31 -9.46
N LYS A 273 -15.81 -13.16 -9.35
CA LYS A 273 -16.73 -13.50 -10.44
C LYS A 273 -17.41 -12.31 -11.12
N PRO A 274 -17.94 -11.31 -10.38
CA PRO A 274 -18.58 -10.14 -11.02
C PRO A 274 -17.63 -9.38 -11.93
N ALA A 275 -16.45 -9.02 -11.45
CA ALA A 275 -15.44 -8.30 -12.23
C ALA A 275 -14.90 -9.14 -13.39
N ALA A 276 -14.64 -10.44 -13.17
CA ALA A 276 -14.22 -11.34 -14.24
C ALA A 276 -15.26 -11.43 -15.37
N ASN A 277 -16.56 -11.56 -15.02
CA ASN A 277 -17.62 -11.58 -16.00
C ASN A 277 -17.73 -10.26 -16.76
N TYR A 278 -17.58 -9.13 -16.08
CA TYR A 278 -17.57 -7.80 -16.69
C TYR A 278 -16.46 -7.69 -17.75
N VAL A 279 -15.21 -8.03 -17.43
CA VAL A 279 -14.09 -8.00 -18.39
C VAL A 279 -14.35 -8.91 -19.57
N LYS A 280 -14.85 -10.14 -19.32
CA LYS A 280 -15.17 -11.12 -20.36
C LYS A 280 -16.21 -10.61 -21.36
N THR A 281 -17.30 -10.04 -20.87
CA THR A 281 -18.40 -9.59 -21.73
C THR A 281 -18.11 -8.27 -22.42
N THR A 282 -17.50 -7.32 -21.71
CA THR A 282 -17.27 -5.96 -22.20
C THR A 282 -16.07 -5.87 -23.14
N TYR A 283 -14.93 -6.43 -22.74
CA TYR A 283 -13.67 -6.23 -23.44
C TYR A 283 -13.21 -7.43 -24.27
N LEU A 284 -13.54 -8.65 -23.86
CA LEU A 284 -13.14 -9.86 -24.57
C LEU A 284 -14.27 -10.44 -25.45
N LYS A 285 -15.46 -9.84 -25.42
CA LYS A 285 -16.62 -10.25 -26.24
C LYS A 285 -16.88 -11.77 -26.21
N ASN A 286 -16.75 -12.38 -25.02
CA ASN A 286 -16.90 -13.83 -24.78
C ASN A 286 -15.92 -14.75 -25.57
N LYS A 287 -14.82 -14.24 -26.12
CA LYS A 287 -13.85 -15.00 -26.93
C LYS A 287 -12.86 -15.83 -26.11
N VAL A 288 -12.94 -15.84 -24.79
CA VAL A 288 -12.00 -16.56 -23.90
C VAL A 288 -12.60 -17.86 -23.39
N GLY A 289 -11.88 -18.96 -23.58
CA GLY A 289 -12.19 -20.29 -23.07
C GLY A 289 -11.24 -20.73 -21.94
N GLY A 290 -11.75 -21.53 -21.00
CA GLY A 290 -11.05 -21.86 -19.74
C GLY A 290 -9.76 -22.68 -19.85
N PHE A 291 -9.48 -23.32 -20.99
CA PHE A 291 -8.35 -24.27 -21.11
C PHE A 291 -7.04 -23.65 -21.59
N THR A 292 -7.09 -22.54 -22.29
CA THR A 292 -5.92 -21.93 -22.96
C THR A 292 -4.98 -21.20 -22.02
N TYR A 293 -5.42 -20.83 -20.85
CA TYR A 293 -4.68 -19.95 -19.94
C TYR A 293 -3.54 -20.62 -19.17
N ALA A 294 -3.75 -21.82 -18.64
CA ALA A 294 -2.73 -22.52 -17.85
C ALA A 294 -1.46 -22.81 -18.68
N VAL A 295 -1.61 -22.88 -20.00
CA VAL A 295 -0.52 -23.09 -20.96
C VAL A 295 0.15 -21.76 -21.35
N LYS A 296 -0.65 -20.68 -21.50
CA LYS A 296 -0.16 -19.39 -22.01
C LYS A 296 0.48 -18.50 -20.93
N TYR A 297 0.05 -18.67 -19.68
CA TYR A 297 0.54 -17.87 -18.53
C TYR A 297 0.80 -18.77 -17.31
N PRO A 298 1.93 -19.52 -17.31
CA PRO A 298 2.27 -20.40 -16.19
C PRO A 298 2.47 -19.59 -14.92
N ILE A 299 1.89 -20.07 -13.82
CA ILE A 299 1.97 -19.46 -12.51
C ILE A 299 3.38 -19.68 -11.96
N ASN A 300 4.06 -18.64 -11.51
CA ASN A 300 5.12 -18.79 -10.53
C ASN A 300 4.48 -19.24 -9.21
N ALA A 301 4.52 -20.55 -8.94
CA ALA A 301 3.84 -21.20 -7.81
C ALA A 301 4.32 -20.75 -6.42
N ALA A 302 5.35 -19.90 -6.34
CA ALA A 302 5.99 -19.48 -5.10
C ALA A 302 5.18 -18.45 -4.26
N CYS A 303 4.04 -17.93 -4.78
CA CYS A 303 3.34 -16.81 -4.15
C CYS A 303 1.99 -17.13 -3.50
N TYR A 304 1.53 -18.37 -3.49
CA TYR A 304 0.22 -18.74 -2.97
C TYR A 304 0.28 -19.69 -1.78
N SER A 305 0.28 -19.12 -0.60
CA SER A 305 -0.40 -19.65 0.57
C SER A 305 -0.95 -18.46 1.34
N VAL A 306 -2.24 -18.18 1.12
CA VAL A 306 -3.04 -17.34 2.00
C VAL A 306 -3.32 -18.12 3.27
#